data_5b7d1827a7a58d8cfa3043fed3821c96
#
_entry.id   5b7d1827a7a58d8cfa3043fed3821c96
#
_cell.length_a   1.000
_cell.length_b   1.000
_cell.length_c   1.000
_cell.angle_alpha   90.00
_cell.angle_beta   90.00
_cell.angle_gamma   90.00
#
_symmetry.space_group_name_H-M   'P 1'
#
loop_
_entity.id
_entity.type
_entity.pdbx_description
1 polymer ?
#
loop_
_entity_poly.entity_id
_entity_poly.type
_entity_poly.pdbx_seq_one_letter_code
_entity_poly.pdbx_strand_id
1 'polypeptide(L)'
;MPVKGRLIALEGSGGRPMTVAAKFLARELRRTDVEIGSSPWDASDIFFEIAQGARGLPGPSPRTLILLYASDLAFRLRWQIRPALENGATIIAAPYLETAIGFGRAAGLPQPWLRQIFEFAPPAEETFRVPEDTAVMDRRGTTANSFLEFCLAQLRNGPGYWDTEAIRCGCLSHLSRLEARGKCRVVGRHAVAITPNGER
;
A
#
# COMPACT_ATOMS: atom_id res chain seq x y z
N MET A 1 15.81 25.06 12.50
CA MET A 1 15.23 24.65 11.21
C MET A 1 14.09 23.70 11.51
N PRO A 2 12.91 23.79 10.85
CA PRO A 2 11.86 22.81 11.07
C PRO A 2 12.38 21.41 10.70
N VAL A 3 12.16 20.46 11.58
CA VAL A 3 12.51 19.04 11.32
C VAL A 3 11.62 18.58 10.18
N LYS A 4 12.22 18.12 9.09
CA LYS A 4 11.50 17.60 7.93
C LYS A 4 10.89 16.25 8.30
N GLY A 5 9.57 16.12 8.16
CA GLY A 5 8.88 14.85 8.38
C GLY A 5 9.32 13.77 7.38
N ARG A 6 9.12 12.50 7.73
CA ARG A 6 9.55 11.33 6.93
C ARG A 6 8.35 10.53 6.45
N LEU A 7 8.34 10.17 5.17
CA LEU A 7 7.35 9.26 4.59
C LEU A 7 7.95 7.88 4.38
N ILE A 8 7.37 6.89 5.03
CA ILE A 8 7.73 5.48 4.91
C ILE A 8 6.59 4.74 4.22
N ALA A 9 6.88 4.05 3.13
CA ALA A 9 5.94 3.21 2.42
C ALA A 9 6.03 1.75 2.86
N LEU A 10 4.89 1.13 3.16
CA LEU A 10 4.75 -0.32 3.25
C LEU A 10 4.01 -0.84 2.02
N GLU A 11 4.52 -1.89 1.41
CA GLU A 11 3.96 -2.48 0.20
C GLU A 11 3.78 -4.00 0.37
N GLY A 12 2.64 -4.52 -0.04
CA GLY A 12 2.33 -5.94 0.11
C GLY A 12 0.86 -6.26 -0.21
N SER A 13 0.53 -7.54 -0.20
CA SER A 13 -0.79 -8.03 -0.58
C SER A 13 -1.75 -8.21 0.60
N GLY A 14 -1.25 -8.54 1.78
CA GLY A 14 -2.08 -8.95 2.91
C GLY A 14 -2.44 -7.81 3.86
N GLY A 15 -3.72 -7.71 4.27
CA GLY A 15 -4.18 -6.69 5.21
C GLY A 15 -3.60 -6.87 6.62
N ARG A 16 -3.69 -8.09 7.18
CA ARG A 16 -3.18 -8.37 8.52
C ARG A 16 -1.64 -8.28 8.62
N PRO A 17 -0.85 -8.89 7.71
CA PRO A 17 0.59 -8.69 7.68
C PRO A 17 1.00 -7.23 7.58
N MET A 18 0.33 -6.43 6.74
CA MET A 18 0.57 -5.00 6.61
C MET A 18 0.31 -4.24 7.91
N THR A 19 -0.81 -4.53 8.58
CA THR A 19 -1.16 -3.92 9.87
C THR A 19 -0.13 -4.27 10.95
N VAL A 20 0.31 -5.52 11.01
CA VAL A 20 1.34 -5.97 11.96
C VAL A 20 2.67 -5.29 11.67
N ALA A 21 3.08 -5.22 10.41
CA ALA A 21 4.30 -4.55 10.00
C ALA A 21 4.28 -3.05 10.32
N ALA A 22 3.15 -2.36 10.06
CA ALA A 22 3.00 -0.94 10.39
C ALA A 22 3.12 -0.69 11.91
N LYS A 23 2.45 -1.51 12.74
CA LYS A 23 2.55 -1.43 14.20
C LYS A 23 3.96 -1.72 14.71
N PHE A 24 4.63 -2.70 14.12
CA PHE A 24 6.02 -3.03 14.45
C PHE A 24 6.95 -1.86 14.14
N LEU A 25 6.90 -1.32 12.92
CA LEU A 25 7.70 -0.15 12.52
C LEU A 25 7.41 1.06 13.41
N ALA A 26 6.14 1.35 13.68
CA ALA A 26 5.76 2.46 14.55
C ALA A 26 6.35 2.30 15.97
N ARG A 27 6.38 1.07 16.50
CA ARG A 27 6.97 0.79 17.81
C ARG A 27 8.50 0.99 17.81
N GLU A 28 9.18 0.49 16.79
CA GLU A 28 10.64 0.62 16.71
C GLU A 28 11.06 2.10 16.52
N LEU A 29 10.32 2.85 15.70
CA LEU A 29 10.59 4.28 15.47
C LEU A 29 10.28 5.16 16.68
N ARG A 30 9.29 4.82 17.51
CA ARG A 30 8.96 5.59 18.75
C ARG A 30 10.10 5.66 19.76
N ARG A 31 11.12 4.81 19.61
CA ARG A 31 12.32 4.87 20.45
C ARG A 31 13.18 6.13 20.20
N THR A 32 12.85 6.93 19.17
CA THR A 32 13.60 8.11 18.75
C THR A 32 12.91 9.44 19.06
N ASP A 33 11.90 9.47 19.94
CA ASP A 33 11.13 10.67 20.33
C ASP A 33 10.47 11.44 19.17
N VAL A 34 10.26 10.81 18.02
CA VAL A 34 9.58 11.40 16.85
C VAL A 34 8.11 10.99 16.87
N GLU A 35 7.22 11.94 16.61
CA GLU A 35 5.79 11.64 16.41
C GLU A 35 5.61 10.72 15.20
N ILE A 36 4.81 9.64 15.35
CA ILE A 36 4.61 8.64 14.31
C ILE A 36 3.12 8.48 14.05
N GLY A 37 2.74 8.79 12.81
CA GLY A 37 1.41 8.56 12.27
C GLY A 37 1.34 7.34 11.36
N SER A 38 0.13 6.90 11.04
CA SER A 38 -0.13 5.87 10.03
C SER A 38 -1.24 6.33 9.09
N SER A 39 -1.10 5.99 7.82
CA SER A 39 -2.09 6.26 6.78
C SER A 39 -2.40 4.93 6.07
N PRO A 40 -3.42 4.18 6.55
CA PRO A 40 -3.88 2.98 5.87
C PRO A 40 -4.61 3.34 4.57
N TRP A 41 -4.80 2.35 3.69
CA TRP A 41 -5.67 2.50 2.54
C TRP A 41 -7.13 2.64 2.96
N ASP A 42 -7.98 3.11 2.01
CA ASP A 42 -9.42 3.33 2.20
C ASP A 42 -9.74 4.31 3.34
N ALA A 43 -8.86 5.28 3.57
CA ALA A 43 -9.10 6.32 4.56
C ALA A 43 -10.21 7.31 4.14
N SER A 44 -10.62 7.27 2.88
CA SER A 44 -11.75 8.01 2.31
C SER A 44 -13.07 7.25 2.38
N ASP A 45 -13.07 5.98 2.86
CA ASP A 45 -14.19 5.04 2.87
C ASP A 45 -14.77 4.70 1.47
N ILE A 46 -14.11 5.08 0.38
CA ILE A 46 -14.62 4.91 -0.98
C ILE A 46 -14.74 3.42 -1.37
N PHE A 47 -13.80 2.59 -0.92
CA PHE A 47 -13.82 1.15 -1.20
C PHE A 47 -14.83 0.42 -0.33
N PHE A 48 -15.02 0.89 0.92
CA PHE A 48 -16.07 0.40 1.80
C PHE A 48 -17.45 0.65 1.18
N GLU A 49 -17.72 1.87 0.70
CA GLU A 49 -18.99 2.23 0.04
C GLU A 49 -19.24 1.39 -1.22
N ILE A 50 -18.20 1.17 -2.04
CA ILE A 50 -18.31 0.30 -3.22
C ILE A 50 -18.66 -1.15 -2.81
N ALA A 51 -18.02 -1.67 -1.77
CA ALA A 51 -18.30 -3.03 -1.28
C ALA A 51 -19.75 -3.18 -0.79
N GLN A 52 -20.33 -2.14 -0.22
CA GLN A 52 -21.72 -2.13 0.26
C GLN A 52 -22.71 -1.93 -0.88
N GLY A 53 -22.44 -0.97 -1.78
CA GLY A 53 -23.35 -0.57 -2.86
C GLY A 53 -23.37 -1.52 -4.06
N ALA A 54 -22.28 -2.25 -4.30
CA ALA A 54 -22.09 -3.07 -5.49
C ALA A 54 -22.65 -4.51 -5.36
N ARG A 55 -23.43 -4.81 -4.33
CA ARG A 55 -24.00 -6.17 -4.16
C ARG A 55 -24.88 -6.55 -5.36
N GLY A 56 -24.46 -7.59 -6.08
CA GLY A 56 -25.16 -8.07 -7.27
C GLY A 56 -24.89 -7.28 -8.55
N LEU A 57 -24.03 -6.27 -8.52
CA LEU A 57 -23.57 -5.55 -9.70
C LEU A 57 -22.20 -6.07 -10.18
N PRO A 58 -21.89 -5.93 -11.48
CA PRO A 58 -20.57 -6.25 -11.99
C PRO A 58 -19.50 -5.39 -11.27
N GLY A 59 -18.42 -6.01 -10.84
CA GLY A 59 -17.31 -5.31 -10.20
C GLY A 59 -16.63 -4.30 -11.14
N PRO A 60 -15.95 -3.27 -10.56
CA PRO A 60 -15.25 -2.25 -11.34
C PRO A 60 -14.10 -2.85 -12.17
N SER A 61 -13.77 -2.21 -13.30
CA SER A 61 -12.61 -2.58 -14.11
C SER A 61 -11.28 -2.30 -13.37
N PRO A 62 -10.16 -2.95 -13.74
CA PRO A 62 -8.86 -2.64 -13.16
C PRO A 62 -8.49 -1.16 -13.25
N ARG A 63 -8.84 -0.50 -14.36
CA ARG A 63 -8.61 0.94 -14.54
C ARG A 63 -9.40 1.76 -13.54
N THR A 64 -10.67 1.43 -13.33
CA THR A 64 -11.53 2.07 -12.34
C THR A 64 -10.99 1.89 -10.93
N LEU A 65 -10.53 0.68 -10.58
CA LEU A 65 -9.94 0.38 -9.27
C LEU A 65 -8.68 1.22 -9.00
N ILE A 66 -7.82 1.42 -10.02
CA ILE A 66 -6.64 2.29 -9.90
C ILE A 66 -7.04 3.77 -9.73
N LEU A 67 -8.05 4.25 -10.45
CA LEU A 67 -8.54 5.63 -10.29
C LEU A 67 -9.13 5.88 -8.90
N LEU A 68 -9.88 4.92 -8.37
CA LEU A 68 -10.42 4.97 -7.01
C LEU A 68 -9.29 4.98 -5.97
N TYR A 69 -8.25 4.17 -6.18
CA TYR A 69 -7.07 4.18 -5.31
C TYR A 69 -6.32 5.50 -5.36
N ALA A 70 -6.18 6.08 -6.55
CA ALA A 70 -5.56 7.40 -6.70
C ALA A 70 -6.37 8.50 -5.98
N SER A 71 -7.70 8.41 -5.99
CA SER A 71 -8.59 9.32 -5.25
C SER A 71 -8.44 9.15 -3.74
N ASP A 72 -8.42 7.91 -3.23
CA ASP A 72 -8.14 7.64 -1.81
C ASP A 72 -6.75 8.15 -1.41
N LEU A 73 -5.74 7.90 -2.23
CA LEU A 73 -4.39 8.39 -1.96
C LEU A 73 -4.32 9.93 -1.95
N ALA A 74 -5.03 10.60 -2.85
CA ALA A 74 -5.12 12.07 -2.84
C ALA A 74 -5.77 12.58 -1.56
N PHE A 75 -6.83 11.92 -1.07
CA PHE A 75 -7.46 12.20 0.22
C PHE A 75 -6.44 12.01 1.36
N ARG A 76 -5.75 10.87 1.41
CA ARG A 76 -4.72 10.55 2.41
C ARG A 76 -3.59 11.59 2.42
N LEU A 77 -3.12 11.98 1.23
CA LEU A 77 -2.10 13.02 1.10
C LEU A 77 -2.58 14.37 1.63
N ARG A 78 -3.82 14.74 1.36
CA ARG A 78 -4.39 16.02 1.80
C ARG A 78 -4.59 16.09 3.31
N TRP A 79 -5.12 15.03 3.90
CA TRP A 79 -5.66 15.10 5.26
C TRP A 79 -4.82 14.36 6.31
N GLN A 80 -3.94 13.46 5.89
CA GLN A 80 -3.13 12.66 6.80
C GLN A 80 -1.62 12.83 6.58
N ILE A 81 -1.15 12.64 5.33
CA ILE A 81 0.28 12.51 5.06
C ILE A 81 0.97 13.88 5.09
N ARG A 82 0.54 14.82 4.26
CA ARG A 82 1.19 16.14 4.17
C ARG A 82 1.16 16.91 5.48
N PRO A 83 0.03 17.03 6.20
CA PRO A 83 0.01 17.72 7.49
C PRO A 83 0.99 17.10 8.51
N ALA A 84 1.09 15.77 8.57
CA ALA A 84 2.03 15.10 9.45
C ALA A 84 3.50 15.41 9.08
N LEU A 85 3.82 15.37 7.78
CA LEU A 85 5.16 15.70 7.28
C LEU A 85 5.55 17.17 7.54
N GLU A 86 4.61 18.10 7.37
CA GLU A 86 4.80 19.53 7.65
C GLU A 86 5.05 19.78 9.13
N ASN A 87 4.46 18.98 10.01
CA ASN A 87 4.69 19.02 11.46
C ASN A 87 5.95 18.24 11.91
N GLY A 88 6.76 17.72 10.97
CA GLY A 88 8.00 17.01 11.30
C GLY A 88 7.78 15.55 11.73
N ALA A 89 6.56 15.03 11.64
CA ALA A 89 6.26 13.66 12.04
C ALA A 89 6.75 12.62 11.00
N THR A 90 6.96 11.39 11.43
CA THR A 90 7.14 10.25 10.54
C THR A 90 5.76 9.62 10.26
N ILE A 91 5.42 9.43 8.98
CA ILE A 91 4.16 8.80 8.57
C ILE A 91 4.43 7.49 7.84
N ILE A 92 3.69 6.43 8.23
CA ILE A 92 3.75 5.11 7.60
C ILE A 92 2.50 4.95 6.73
N ALA A 93 2.66 4.95 5.40
CA ALA A 93 1.59 4.72 4.43
C ALA A 93 1.53 3.24 4.02
N ALA A 94 0.36 2.59 4.15
CA ALA A 94 0.21 1.14 3.98
C ALA A 94 -1.11 0.74 3.30
N PRO A 95 -1.10 0.28 2.03
CA PRO A 95 -0.02 0.42 1.05
C PRO A 95 0.13 1.86 0.56
N TYR A 96 1.22 2.13 -0.18
CA TYR A 96 1.45 3.46 -0.74
C TYR A 96 1.28 3.48 -2.27
N LEU A 97 2.31 3.17 -3.05
CA LEU A 97 2.26 3.25 -4.52
C LEU A 97 2.49 1.92 -5.22
N GLU A 98 3.49 1.17 -4.78
CA GLU A 98 4.02 0.07 -5.56
C GLU A 98 3.08 -1.13 -5.62
N THR A 99 2.24 -1.32 -4.61
CA THR A 99 1.19 -2.34 -4.64
C THR A 99 0.13 -2.01 -5.70
N ALA A 100 -0.29 -0.75 -5.80
CA ALA A 100 -1.25 -0.33 -6.81
C ALA A 100 -0.66 -0.37 -8.23
N ILE A 101 0.59 0.08 -8.40
CA ILE A 101 1.32 -0.01 -9.68
C ILE A 101 1.50 -1.48 -10.08
N GLY A 102 1.89 -2.35 -9.13
CA GLY A 102 2.05 -3.79 -9.35
C GLY A 102 0.75 -4.46 -9.80
N PHE A 103 -0.37 -4.16 -9.11
CA PHE A 103 -1.70 -4.62 -9.50
C PHE A 103 -2.08 -4.14 -10.92
N GLY A 104 -1.95 -2.84 -11.19
CA GLY A 104 -2.30 -2.28 -12.49
C GLY A 104 -1.50 -2.89 -13.64
N ARG A 105 -0.19 -3.10 -13.44
CA ARG A 105 0.68 -3.77 -14.42
C ARG A 105 0.27 -5.23 -14.65
N ALA A 106 0.02 -5.97 -13.57
CA ALA A 106 -0.40 -7.37 -13.66
C ALA A 106 -1.77 -7.51 -14.34
N ALA A 107 -2.64 -6.52 -14.19
CA ALA A 107 -3.93 -6.43 -14.89
C ALA A 107 -3.84 -5.84 -16.31
N GLY A 108 -2.62 -5.68 -16.87
CA GLY A 108 -2.40 -5.25 -18.26
C GLY A 108 -2.51 -3.74 -18.50
N LEU A 109 -2.55 -2.90 -17.47
CA LEU A 109 -2.60 -1.45 -17.67
C LEU A 109 -1.25 -0.87 -18.12
N PRO A 110 -1.25 0.13 -19.02
CA PRO A 110 -0.02 0.72 -19.53
C PRO A 110 0.82 1.38 -18.43
N GLN A 111 2.11 1.04 -18.36
CA GLN A 111 3.01 1.59 -17.37
C GLN A 111 3.14 3.13 -17.42
N PRO A 112 3.19 3.80 -18.58
CA PRO A 112 3.22 5.26 -18.64
C PRO A 112 1.98 5.88 -17.99
N TRP A 113 0.80 5.31 -18.23
CA TRP A 113 -0.45 5.77 -17.63
C TRP A 113 -0.44 5.61 -16.10
N LEU A 114 0.04 4.47 -15.58
CA LEU A 114 0.17 4.25 -14.14
C LEU A 114 1.10 5.26 -13.47
N ARG A 115 2.22 5.61 -14.12
CA ARG A 115 3.12 6.64 -13.61
C ARG A 115 2.46 8.02 -13.58
N GLN A 116 1.77 8.38 -14.65
CA GLN A 116 1.09 9.67 -14.76
C GLN A 116 -0.01 9.82 -13.69
N ILE A 117 -0.81 8.78 -13.45
CA ILE A 117 -1.88 8.81 -12.44
C ILE A 117 -1.34 9.05 -11.03
N PHE A 118 -0.13 8.59 -10.72
CA PHE A 118 0.48 8.73 -9.39
C PHE A 118 1.56 9.82 -9.30
N GLU A 119 1.72 10.64 -10.33
CA GLU A 119 2.74 11.69 -10.37
C GLU A 119 2.58 12.74 -9.26
N PHE A 120 1.35 12.95 -8.77
CA PHE A 120 1.04 13.88 -7.69
C PHE A 120 1.55 13.43 -6.30
N ALA A 121 1.92 12.16 -6.16
CA ALA A 121 2.33 11.57 -4.90
C ALA A 121 3.83 11.76 -4.67
N PRO A 122 4.26 12.31 -3.51
CA PRO A 122 5.69 12.47 -3.21
C PRO A 122 6.37 11.10 -3.09
N PRO A 123 7.65 11.00 -3.43
CA PRO A 123 8.39 9.77 -3.22
C PRO A 123 8.52 9.48 -1.72
N ALA A 124 8.37 8.20 -1.34
CA ALA A 124 8.70 7.76 0.01
C ALA A 124 10.23 7.75 0.21
N GLU A 125 10.69 8.16 1.39
CA GLU A 125 12.12 8.10 1.72
C GLU A 125 12.60 6.67 1.88
N GLU A 126 11.74 5.82 2.42
CA GLU A 126 11.99 4.39 2.55
C GLU A 126 10.76 3.60 2.12
N THR A 127 11.00 2.50 1.43
CA THR A 127 9.96 1.56 1.02
C THR A 127 10.29 0.17 1.57
N PHE A 128 9.32 -0.45 2.23
CA PHE A 128 9.44 -1.79 2.75
C PHE A 128 8.41 -2.71 2.11
N ARG A 129 8.83 -3.88 1.68
CA ARG A 129 7.96 -4.97 1.27
C ARG A 129 7.57 -5.81 2.49
N VAL A 130 6.30 -6.02 2.67
CA VAL A 130 5.75 -6.96 3.65
C VAL A 130 5.55 -8.30 2.95
N PRO A 131 6.27 -9.36 3.34
CA PRO A 131 6.10 -10.69 2.74
C PRO A 131 4.68 -11.21 3.02
N GLU A 132 4.19 -12.07 2.13
CA GLU A 132 3.03 -12.89 2.43
C GLU A 132 3.43 -13.92 3.48
N ASP A 133 2.88 -13.80 4.67
CA ASP A 133 2.96 -14.88 5.64
C ASP A 133 1.81 -15.85 5.34
N THR A 134 2.12 -16.90 4.58
CA THR A 134 1.16 -17.97 4.24
C THR A 134 0.63 -18.70 5.48
N ALA A 135 1.28 -18.57 6.62
CA ALA A 135 0.85 -19.17 7.89
C ALA A 135 -0.30 -18.40 8.58
N VAL A 136 -0.59 -17.17 8.15
CA VAL A 136 -1.65 -16.31 8.74
C VAL A 136 -2.86 -16.20 7.81
N MET A 137 -3.21 -17.26 7.12
CA MET A 137 -4.53 -17.37 6.48
C MET A 137 -5.58 -17.52 7.58
N ASP A 138 -6.13 -16.40 8.03
CA ASP A 138 -7.26 -16.41 8.95
C ASP A 138 -8.46 -17.01 8.20
N ARG A 139 -8.85 -18.23 8.58
CA ARG A 139 -10.00 -18.97 8.03
C ARG A 139 -11.36 -18.33 8.39
N ARG A 140 -11.36 -17.19 9.01
CA ARG A 140 -12.58 -16.43 9.35
C ARG A 140 -12.75 -15.31 8.35
N GLY A 141 -13.65 -15.53 7.39
CA GLY A 141 -14.15 -14.67 6.34
C GLY A 141 -14.35 -13.18 6.66
N THR A 142 -13.32 -12.52 7.10
CA THR A 142 -13.29 -11.08 7.23
C THR A 142 -12.85 -10.48 5.90
N THR A 143 -13.75 -9.67 5.37
CA THR A 143 -13.61 -8.71 4.27
C THR A 143 -12.16 -8.34 3.98
N ALA A 144 -11.81 -8.35 2.70
CA ALA A 144 -10.49 -8.02 2.18
C ALA A 144 -9.91 -6.77 2.86
N ASN A 145 -9.03 -6.97 3.84
CA ASN A 145 -8.42 -5.90 4.62
C ASN A 145 -7.19 -5.30 3.91
N SER A 146 -7.05 -5.52 2.60
CA SER A 146 -6.00 -4.93 1.78
C SER A 146 -6.52 -4.54 0.40
N PHE A 147 -5.89 -3.52 -0.18
CA PHE A 147 -6.22 -3.05 -1.52
C PHE A 147 -6.14 -4.17 -2.57
N LEU A 148 -5.07 -4.97 -2.57
CA LEU A 148 -4.91 -6.04 -3.55
C LEU A 148 -6.01 -7.09 -3.42
N GLU A 149 -6.30 -7.57 -2.20
CA GLU A 149 -7.36 -8.55 -1.96
C GLU A 149 -8.73 -8.02 -2.38
N PHE A 150 -9.02 -6.76 -2.06
CA PHE A 150 -10.24 -6.10 -2.51
C PHE A 150 -10.34 -6.11 -4.03
N CYS A 151 -9.28 -5.67 -4.73
CA CYS A 151 -9.27 -5.65 -6.20
C CYS A 151 -9.50 -7.04 -6.81
N LEU A 152 -8.81 -8.06 -6.29
CA LEU A 152 -8.98 -9.43 -6.77
C LEU A 152 -10.41 -9.96 -6.54
N ALA A 153 -11.02 -9.63 -5.40
CA ALA A 153 -12.41 -9.99 -5.12
C ALA A 153 -13.39 -9.30 -6.09
N GLN A 154 -13.17 -8.01 -6.38
CA GLN A 154 -14.00 -7.28 -7.35
C GLN A 154 -13.88 -7.86 -8.77
N LEU A 155 -12.67 -8.25 -9.19
CA LEU A 155 -12.44 -8.83 -10.51
C LEU A 155 -13.07 -10.22 -10.68
N ARG A 156 -13.15 -11.03 -9.61
CA ARG A 156 -13.87 -12.33 -9.63
C ARG A 156 -15.37 -12.16 -9.89
N ASN A 157 -15.93 -11.04 -9.43
CA ASN A 157 -17.35 -10.73 -9.55
C ASN A 157 -17.65 -9.79 -10.74
N GLY A 158 -16.62 -9.36 -11.48
CA GLY A 158 -16.71 -8.38 -12.55
C GLY A 158 -17.08 -8.97 -13.90
N PRO A 159 -17.42 -8.12 -14.89
CA PRO A 159 -17.62 -8.55 -16.26
C PRO A 159 -16.27 -8.93 -16.88
N GLY A 160 -16.20 -10.11 -17.45
CA GLY A 160 -14.99 -10.64 -18.08
C GLY A 160 -14.29 -11.70 -17.23
N TYR A 161 -13.48 -12.50 -17.90
CA TYR A 161 -12.65 -13.51 -17.25
C TYR A 161 -11.29 -12.88 -16.86
N TRP A 162 -11.07 -12.74 -15.57
CA TRP A 162 -9.79 -12.28 -15.03
C TRP A 162 -9.09 -13.43 -14.32
N ASP A 163 -7.88 -13.76 -14.74
CA ASP A 163 -7.02 -14.66 -13.99
C ASP A 163 -6.47 -13.93 -12.76
N THR A 164 -7.25 -13.96 -11.68
CA THR A 164 -6.92 -13.24 -10.44
C THR A 164 -5.68 -13.79 -9.76
N GLU A 165 -5.32 -15.06 -9.99
CA GLU A 165 -4.09 -15.63 -9.44
C GLU A 165 -2.88 -15.14 -10.23
N ALA A 166 -2.95 -15.10 -11.57
CA ALA A 166 -1.89 -14.50 -12.38
C ALA A 166 -1.69 -13.01 -12.03
N ILE A 167 -2.76 -12.26 -11.77
CA ILE A 167 -2.68 -10.85 -11.34
C ILE A 167 -2.01 -10.76 -9.96
N ARG A 168 -2.36 -11.61 -8.99
CA ARG A 168 -1.71 -11.68 -7.69
C ARG A 168 -0.22 -11.94 -7.85
N CYS A 169 0.15 -13.02 -8.54
CA CYS A 169 1.55 -13.40 -8.78
C CYS A 169 2.33 -12.30 -9.51
N GLY A 170 1.72 -11.65 -10.48
CA GLY A 170 2.32 -10.53 -11.21
C GLY A 170 2.60 -9.32 -10.33
N CYS A 171 1.66 -8.97 -9.44
CA CYS A 171 1.84 -7.89 -8.45
C CYS A 171 2.99 -8.21 -7.48
N LEU A 172 3.00 -9.41 -6.90
CA LEU A 172 4.05 -9.86 -5.98
C LEU A 172 5.43 -9.92 -6.65
N SER A 173 5.47 -10.36 -7.90
CA SER A 173 6.69 -10.35 -8.72
C SER A 173 7.20 -8.94 -8.99
N HIS A 174 6.29 -7.94 -9.13
CA HIS A 174 6.68 -6.54 -9.21
C HIS A 174 7.39 -6.09 -7.94
N LEU A 175 6.81 -6.34 -6.76
CA LEU A 175 7.39 -5.97 -5.47
C LEU A 175 8.74 -6.67 -5.21
N SER A 176 8.85 -7.97 -5.56
CA SER A 176 10.12 -8.71 -5.43
C SER A 176 11.22 -8.17 -6.34
N ARG A 177 10.88 -7.69 -7.55
CA ARG A 177 11.85 -7.02 -8.44
C ARG A 177 12.34 -5.69 -7.89
N LEU A 178 11.51 -4.94 -7.16
CA LEU A 178 11.94 -3.70 -6.48
C LEU A 178 12.94 -4.01 -5.37
N GLU A 179 12.70 -5.08 -4.60
CA GLU A 179 13.62 -5.58 -3.59
C GLU A 179 14.97 -5.97 -4.21
N ALA A 180 14.95 -6.80 -5.25
CA ALA A 180 16.16 -7.23 -5.97
C ALA A 180 16.98 -6.06 -6.57
N ARG A 181 16.33 -4.92 -6.83
CA ARG A 181 16.98 -3.68 -7.32
C ARG A 181 17.40 -2.73 -6.20
N GLY A 182 17.26 -3.13 -4.94
CA GLY A 182 17.57 -2.28 -3.78
C GLY A 182 16.63 -1.09 -3.58
N LYS A 183 15.47 -1.07 -4.26
CA LYS A 183 14.48 0.01 -4.16
C LYS A 183 13.50 -0.17 -3.01
N CYS A 184 13.47 -1.34 -2.39
CA CYS A 184 12.74 -1.59 -1.16
C CYS A 184 13.49 -2.62 -0.31
N ARG A 185 13.21 -2.62 1.00
CA ARG A 185 13.72 -3.60 1.96
C ARG A 185 12.57 -4.50 2.40
N VAL A 186 12.88 -5.70 2.91
CA VAL A 186 11.87 -6.60 3.48
C VAL A 186 11.69 -6.29 4.97
N VAL A 187 10.44 -6.16 5.41
CA VAL A 187 10.13 -6.15 6.83
C VAL A 187 10.21 -7.60 7.33
N GLY A 188 11.27 -7.96 8.02
CA GLY A 188 11.47 -9.28 8.63
C GLY A 188 11.35 -9.22 10.14
N ARG A 189 11.12 -10.38 10.77
CA ARG A 189 11.10 -10.53 12.24
C ARG A 189 12.44 -10.16 12.91
N HIS A 190 13.53 -9.98 12.13
CA HIS A 190 14.89 -9.81 12.64
C HIS A 190 15.70 -8.66 12.02
N ALA A 191 15.12 -7.82 11.14
CA ALA A 191 15.92 -6.78 10.49
C ALA A 191 15.11 -5.54 10.14
N VAL A 192 14.91 -4.66 11.09
CA VAL A 192 14.87 -3.24 10.81
C VAL A 192 16.08 -2.63 11.51
N ALA A 193 17.25 -2.75 10.90
CA ALA A 193 18.33 -1.83 11.16
C ALA A 193 17.92 -0.50 10.52
N ILE A 194 17.12 0.28 11.23
CA ILE A 194 16.91 1.69 10.91
C ILE A 194 18.25 2.34 11.23
N THR A 195 19.02 2.63 10.19
CA THR A 195 20.20 3.51 10.35
C THR A 195 19.66 4.88 10.77
N PRO A 196 19.94 5.36 11.99
CA PRO A 196 19.68 6.74 12.32
C PRO A 196 20.52 7.59 11.37
N ASN A 197 19.91 8.63 10.82
CA ASN A 197 20.44 9.65 9.93
C ASN A 197 21.95 9.57 9.66
N GLY A 198 22.29 9.38 8.37
CA GLY A 198 23.66 9.48 7.91
C GLY A 198 24.25 10.82 8.25
N GLU A 199 25.17 10.86 9.19
CA GLU A 199 26.26 11.81 9.19
C GLU A 199 27.14 11.50 7.97
N ARG A 200 27.11 12.41 7.00
CA ARG A 200 28.24 12.76 6.13
C ARG A 200 28.25 14.26 5.95
#